data_cb2f0a625e90395684678d032cb5457b
#
_entry.id   cb2f0a625e90395684678d032cb5457b
#
_cell.length_a   1.000
_cell.length_b   1.000
_cell.length_c   1.000
_cell.angle_alpha   90.00
_cell.angle_beta   90.00
_cell.angle_gamma   90.00
#
_symmetry.space_group_name_H-M   'P 1'
#
loop_
_entity.id
_entity.type
_entity.pdbx_description
1 polymer ?
#
loop_
_entity_poly.entity_id
_entity_poly.type
_entity_poly.pdbx_seq_one_letter_code
_entity_poly.pdbx_strand_id
1 'polypeptide(L)'
;MHDDMKARSWQRFIGVALACALVFAATICRAADPLPSWNEGPAKQSIVAFVQKVTKPDSADFVPVPERIAVFDNDGTLWCEQPLPTQLYFVLDRVKALAPQHPEWKDKEPFASLLKGDLKGVAAGGDRALVELVMATHAGMTTAEFEKIVTDWITTAKHPKTGKLYTEMVYQPMLEVLAYLRANGFKTFIVSGGGIEFMRPWAERVYGIPPEQVVGSSIKTQFELRDGKPVLIRLPEVNFNDDKGGKPVGINQHIGRVPVMAFGNSTGDQQMLEYTQAGGGPRFELLVLHDDAAREYAYGPARGLPDVKLGAFTPALDDEAKRSGWTVVSMKNDWKQVFPAAQTPVTAIDVLLEPDATMLKHAEANNARLLKAYPQGFALDAAHRPHITLIQRFVRTADLDKVYAAAGKVFAATNVKAMKLEAFKFYYAPTGDTGVAGIVAKPTPELLKLQADVIAAVAPYTVETGTIDAFVSGHVDDAMDAALIGYVSTFVPKYSGEHFNPHVSTGVAPKEYLDKMLAEPFEPFTFAPAGAAVYQLGAYGTAAKQLADWN
;
A
#
# COMPACT_ATOMS: atom_id res chain seq x y z
N MET A 1 73.55 14.28 -13.91
CA MET A 1 72.76 13.48 -14.87
C MET A 1 71.79 12.46 -14.21
N HIS A 2 71.71 12.40 -12.88
CA HIS A 2 70.83 11.42 -12.16
C HIS A 2 69.58 12.04 -11.56
N ASP A 3 69.54 13.38 -11.43
CA ASP A 3 68.38 14.09 -10.85
C ASP A 3 67.28 14.48 -11.87
N ASP A 4 67.62 14.62 -13.14
CA ASP A 4 66.63 14.97 -14.19
C ASP A 4 65.70 13.82 -14.60
N MET A 5 66.11 12.58 -14.33
CA MET A 5 65.27 11.39 -14.67
C MET A 5 64.17 11.14 -13.63
N LYS A 6 64.37 11.56 -12.36
CA LYS A 6 63.33 11.40 -11.28
C LYS A 6 62.24 12.45 -11.41
N ALA A 7 62.56 13.67 -11.82
CA ALA A 7 61.56 14.73 -11.98
C ALA A 7 60.57 14.44 -13.16
N ARG A 8 61.06 13.81 -14.26
CA ARG A 8 60.19 13.46 -15.40
C ARG A 8 59.27 12.26 -15.15
N SER A 9 59.62 11.34 -14.23
CA SER A 9 58.75 10.22 -13.85
C SER A 9 57.60 10.66 -12.98
N TRP A 10 57.81 11.61 -12.07
CA TRP A 10 56.77 12.14 -11.20
C TRP A 10 55.72 13.00 -11.94
N GLN A 11 56.15 13.78 -12.93
CA GLN A 11 55.19 14.54 -13.75
C GLN A 11 54.31 13.68 -14.64
N ARG A 12 54.78 12.49 -15.09
CA ARG A 12 53.94 11.52 -15.81
C ARG A 12 52.97 10.79 -14.92
N PHE A 13 53.32 10.51 -13.66
CA PHE A 13 52.41 9.89 -12.69
C PHE A 13 51.30 10.84 -12.23
N ILE A 14 51.59 12.12 -12.03
CA ILE A 14 50.58 13.13 -11.68
C ILE A 14 49.63 13.38 -12.87
N GLY A 15 50.12 13.41 -14.10
CA GLY A 15 49.29 13.58 -15.30
C GLY A 15 48.31 12.42 -15.54
N VAL A 16 48.73 11.17 -15.26
CA VAL A 16 47.86 9.99 -15.39
C VAL A 16 46.85 9.90 -14.25
N ALA A 17 47.24 10.28 -13.04
CA ALA A 17 46.31 10.32 -11.89
C ALA A 17 45.24 11.42 -12.03
N LEU A 18 45.56 12.60 -12.57
CA LEU A 18 44.57 13.64 -12.88
C LEU A 18 43.65 13.24 -14.05
N ALA A 19 44.16 12.56 -15.08
CA ALA A 19 43.34 12.08 -16.20
C ALA A 19 42.36 10.96 -15.75
N CYS A 20 42.77 10.06 -14.86
CA CYS A 20 41.90 9.05 -14.28
C CYS A 20 40.85 9.67 -13.30
N ALA A 21 41.19 10.72 -12.56
CA ALA A 21 40.24 11.42 -11.69
C ALA A 21 39.20 12.21 -12.48
N LEU A 22 39.54 12.74 -13.67
CA LEU A 22 38.59 13.42 -14.55
C LEU A 22 37.68 12.47 -15.34
N VAL A 23 38.08 11.23 -15.56
CA VAL A 23 37.22 10.19 -16.17
C VAL A 23 36.24 9.59 -15.16
N PHE A 24 36.58 9.60 -13.87
CA PHE A 24 35.67 9.14 -12.80
C PHE A 24 34.63 10.22 -12.34
N ALA A 25 34.85 11.50 -12.68
CA ALA A 25 33.90 12.58 -12.36
C ALA A 25 32.77 12.74 -13.39
N ALA A 26 32.73 11.93 -14.44
CA ALA A 26 31.68 11.98 -15.47
C ALA A 26 30.70 10.82 -15.48
N THR A 27 30.62 10.03 -14.41
CA THR A 27 29.39 9.30 -14.10
C THR A 27 28.36 10.32 -13.58
N ILE A 28 27.75 11.03 -14.54
CA ILE A 28 26.50 11.75 -14.31
C ILE A 28 25.57 10.71 -13.73
N CYS A 29 25.30 10.81 -12.43
CA CYS A 29 24.21 10.11 -11.79
C CYS A 29 22.95 10.64 -12.49
N ARG A 30 22.57 10.01 -13.59
CA ARG A 30 21.33 10.33 -14.31
C ARG A 30 20.25 10.06 -13.29
N ALA A 31 19.62 11.11 -12.77
CA ALA A 31 18.51 10.96 -11.87
C ALA A 31 17.54 9.95 -12.50
N ALA A 32 17.08 8.98 -11.71
CA ALA A 32 16.13 7.99 -12.20
C ALA A 32 14.94 8.72 -12.83
N ASP A 33 14.45 8.19 -13.94
CA ASP A 33 13.26 8.74 -14.61
C ASP A 33 12.08 8.76 -13.62
N PRO A 34 11.50 9.93 -13.29
CA PRO A 34 10.42 10.01 -12.32
C PRO A 34 9.11 9.42 -12.83
N LEU A 35 8.95 9.22 -14.14
CA LEU A 35 7.72 8.76 -14.81
C LEU A 35 8.03 7.62 -15.79
N PRO A 36 8.54 6.47 -15.30
CA PRO A 36 9.05 5.38 -16.18
C PRO A 36 7.95 4.68 -16.99
N SER A 37 6.69 4.74 -16.57
CA SER A 37 5.53 4.17 -17.29
C SER A 37 4.96 5.11 -18.35
N TRP A 38 5.54 6.30 -18.52
CA TRP A 38 5.23 7.22 -19.60
C TRP A 38 6.15 7.03 -20.79
N ASN A 39 5.61 7.16 -22.00
CA ASN A 39 6.43 7.31 -23.20
C ASN A 39 7.14 8.68 -23.21
N GLU A 40 8.33 8.73 -23.80
CA GLU A 40 8.99 10.01 -24.04
C GLU A 40 8.17 10.84 -25.05
N GLY A 41 7.77 12.04 -24.64
CA GLY A 41 6.91 12.88 -25.45
C GLY A 41 6.52 14.19 -24.76
N PRO A 42 5.75 15.03 -25.45
CA PRO A 42 5.32 16.35 -24.93
C PRO A 42 4.54 16.26 -23.62
N ALA A 43 3.67 15.27 -23.45
CA ALA A 43 2.85 15.10 -22.24
C ALA A 43 3.71 14.85 -20.99
N LYS A 44 4.65 13.89 -21.05
CA LYS A 44 5.63 13.64 -19.97
C LYS A 44 6.47 14.88 -19.67
N GLN A 45 7.01 15.48 -20.73
CA GLN A 45 7.88 16.65 -20.62
C GLN A 45 7.16 17.86 -20.00
N SER A 46 5.90 18.08 -20.32
CA SER A 46 5.11 19.19 -19.75
C SER A 46 4.94 19.05 -18.24
N ILE A 47 4.65 17.85 -17.75
CA ILE A 47 4.53 17.57 -16.31
C ILE A 47 5.87 17.83 -15.60
N VAL A 48 6.94 17.22 -16.11
CA VAL A 48 8.28 17.32 -15.48
C VAL A 48 8.78 18.76 -15.50
N ALA A 49 8.67 19.43 -16.64
CA ALA A 49 9.11 20.83 -16.80
C ALA A 49 8.32 21.77 -15.90
N PHE A 50 6.99 21.59 -15.79
CA PHE A 50 6.17 22.41 -14.92
C PHE A 50 6.59 22.25 -13.45
N VAL A 51 6.71 21.01 -12.97
CA VAL A 51 7.14 20.74 -11.58
C VAL A 51 8.51 21.33 -11.30
N GLN A 52 9.49 21.14 -12.19
CA GLN A 52 10.83 21.72 -12.05
C GLN A 52 10.81 23.25 -12.01
N LYS A 53 9.97 23.88 -12.85
CA LYS A 53 9.81 25.33 -12.91
C LYS A 53 9.27 25.90 -11.60
N VAL A 54 8.22 25.30 -11.04
CA VAL A 54 7.54 25.83 -9.84
C VAL A 54 8.21 25.44 -8.53
N THR A 55 9.16 24.50 -8.57
CA THR A 55 9.89 24.06 -7.37
C THR A 55 11.29 24.65 -7.24
N LYS A 56 11.85 25.21 -8.32
CA LYS A 56 13.17 25.82 -8.32
C LYS A 56 13.14 27.18 -7.59
N PRO A 57 13.91 27.36 -6.48
CA PRO A 57 13.84 28.55 -5.63
C PRO A 57 14.04 29.88 -6.36
N ASP A 58 14.93 29.91 -7.38
CA ASP A 58 15.26 31.13 -8.13
C ASP A 58 14.39 31.34 -9.38
N SER A 59 13.34 30.53 -9.55
CA SER A 59 12.40 30.68 -10.66
C SER A 59 11.43 31.83 -10.38
N ALA A 60 11.11 32.64 -11.41
CA ALA A 60 10.04 33.63 -11.34
C ALA A 60 8.66 32.97 -11.08
N ASP A 61 8.54 31.69 -11.39
CA ASP A 61 7.34 30.87 -11.20
C ASP A 61 7.38 30.00 -9.93
N PHE A 62 8.32 30.27 -9.02
CA PHE A 62 8.44 29.49 -7.78
C PHE A 62 7.17 29.53 -6.95
N VAL A 63 6.67 28.37 -6.54
CA VAL A 63 5.53 28.21 -5.65
C VAL A 63 6.03 27.69 -4.29
N PRO A 64 5.75 28.38 -3.18
CA PRO A 64 6.12 27.91 -1.84
C PRO A 64 5.46 26.58 -1.50
N VAL A 65 6.16 25.71 -0.75
CA VAL A 65 5.69 24.35 -0.40
C VAL A 65 4.26 24.33 0.17
N PRO A 66 3.84 25.24 1.08
CA PRO A 66 2.46 25.24 1.60
C PRO A 66 1.38 25.54 0.55
N GLU A 67 1.75 26.08 -0.61
CA GLU A 67 0.85 26.42 -1.70
C GLU A 67 0.83 25.37 -2.83
N ARG A 68 1.73 24.39 -2.79
CA ARG A 68 1.81 23.32 -3.78
C ARG A 68 0.68 22.31 -3.57
N ILE A 69 -0.48 22.62 -4.15
CA ILE A 69 -1.68 21.78 -4.11
C ILE A 69 -1.93 21.21 -5.50
N ALA A 70 -2.10 19.89 -5.58
CA ALA A 70 -2.52 19.18 -6.77
C ALA A 70 -3.80 18.39 -6.48
N VAL A 71 -4.81 18.53 -7.33
CA VAL A 71 -6.10 17.87 -7.20
C VAL A 71 -6.32 16.89 -8.37
N PHE A 72 -6.92 15.77 -8.07
CA PHE A 72 -7.15 14.68 -9.02
C PHE A 72 -8.60 14.23 -8.92
N ASP A 73 -9.27 14.09 -10.04
CA ASP A 73 -10.43 13.23 -10.09
C ASP A 73 -10.02 11.77 -9.86
N ASN A 74 -10.97 10.91 -9.49
CA ASN A 74 -10.71 9.50 -9.21
C ASN A 74 -11.06 8.60 -10.40
N ASP A 75 -12.36 8.51 -10.72
CA ASP A 75 -12.89 7.62 -11.74
C ASP A 75 -12.46 8.09 -13.14
N GLY A 76 -11.76 7.24 -13.90
CA GLY A 76 -11.18 7.59 -15.20
C GLY A 76 -9.90 8.44 -15.15
N THR A 77 -9.47 8.92 -13.97
CA THR A 77 -8.23 9.69 -13.81
C THR A 77 -7.16 8.95 -13.03
N LEU A 78 -7.50 8.36 -11.90
CA LEU A 78 -6.59 7.57 -11.08
C LEU A 78 -6.79 6.07 -11.24
N TRP A 79 -8.01 5.63 -11.54
CA TRP A 79 -8.35 4.22 -11.81
C TRP A 79 -9.42 4.08 -12.90
N CYS A 80 -9.63 2.84 -13.34
CA CYS A 80 -10.61 2.49 -14.37
C CYS A 80 -12.06 2.75 -13.90
N GLU A 81 -12.87 3.43 -14.73
CA GLU A 81 -14.27 3.72 -14.45
C GLU A 81 -15.25 2.90 -15.34
N GLN A 82 -14.74 2.21 -16.36
CA GLN A 82 -15.57 1.44 -17.27
C GLN A 82 -15.57 -0.05 -16.90
N PRO A 83 -16.67 -0.82 -17.16
CA PRO A 83 -17.89 -0.40 -17.87
C PRO A 83 -18.88 0.38 -17.01
N LEU A 84 -18.66 0.48 -15.70
CA LEU A 84 -19.39 1.29 -14.72
C LEU A 84 -18.42 1.75 -13.63
N PRO A 85 -18.63 2.93 -13.02
CA PRO A 85 -17.86 3.36 -11.86
C PRO A 85 -17.86 2.32 -10.75
N THR A 86 -16.72 2.15 -10.09
CA THR A 86 -16.52 1.12 -9.06
C THR A 86 -17.53 1.22 -7.92
N GLN A 87 -17.85 2.43 -7.47
CA GLN A 87 -18.87 2.63 -6.41
C GLN A 87 -20.26 2.14 -6.85
N LEU A 88 -20.58 2.19 -8.14
CA LEU A 88 -21.85 1.66 -8.62
C LEU A 88 -21.90 0.14 -8.48
N TYR A 89 -20.81 -0.57 -8.74
CA TYR A 89 -20.73 -2.00 -8.45
C TYR A 89 -20.90 -2.31 -6.97
N PHE A 90 -20.30 -1.51 -6.10
CA PHE A 90 -20.52 -1.62 -4.66
C PHE A 90 -22.02 -1.48 -4.31
N VAL A 91 -22.72 -0.48 -4.86
CA VAL A 91 -24.17 -0.30 -4.68
C VAL A 91 -24.96 -1.53 -5.17
N LEU A 92 -24.63 -2.05 -6.37
CA LEU A 92 -25.28 -3.24 -6.94
C LEU A 92 -25.15 -4.46 -6.00
N ASP A 93 -23.96 -4.72 -5.51
CA ASP A 93 -23.70 -5.86 -4.63
C ASP A 93 -24.34 -5.68 -3.25
N ARG A 94 -24.35 -4.45 -2.72
CA ARG A 94 -25.05 -4.12 -1.46
C ARG A 94 -26.55 -4.34 -1.57
N VAL A 95 -27.18 -3.89 -2.68
CA VAL A 95 -28.63 -4.13 -2.89
C VAL A 95 -28.92 -5.62 -2.92
N LYS A 96 -28.13 -6.42 -3.63
CA LYS A 96 -28.29 -7.89 -3.64
C LYS A 96 -28.16 -8.51 -2.25
N ALA A 97 -27.17 -8.05 -1.47
CA ALA A 97 -26.94 -8.53 -0.10
C ALA A 97 -28.08 -8.17 0.87
N LEU A 98 -28.70 -7.00 0.69
CA LEU A 98 -29.80 -6.52 1.53
C LEU A 98 -31.18 -7.02 1.09
N ALA A 99 -31.35 -7.42 -0.18
CA ALA A 99 -32.63 -7.84 -0.76
C ALA A 99 -33.39 -8.91 0.04
N PRO A 100 -32.76 -9.89 0.74
CA PRO A 100 -33.48 -10.82 1.61
C PRO A 100 -34.20 -10.15 2.78
N GLN A 101 -33.73 -8.98 3.24
CA GLN A 101 -34.33 -8.18 4.32
C GLN A 101 -35.38 -7.19 3.80
N HIS A 102 -35.46 -7.00 2.48
CA HIS A 102 -36.33 -6.07 1.77
C HIS A 102 -37.13 -6.77 0.66
N PRO A 103 -38.07 -7.66 1.01
CA PRO A 103 -38.83 -8.43 0.00
C PRO A 103 -39.63 -7.54 -0.97
N GLU A 104 -40.00 -6.32 -0.55
CA GLU A 104 -40.70 -5.31 -1.36
C GLU A 104 -39.84 -4.79 -2.56
N TRP A 105 -38.52 -4.93 -2.50
CA TRP A 105 -37.62 -4.48 -3.58
C TRP A 105 -37.79 -5.26 -4.87
N LYS A 106 -38.38 -6.46 -4.82
CA LYS A 106 -38.66 -7.27 -6.03
C LYS A 106 -39.64 -6.59 -6.97
N ASP A 107 -40.53 -5.75 -6.43
CA ASP A 107 -41.62 -5.10 -7.16
C ASP A 107 -41.48 -3.57 -7.19
N LYS A 108 -40.46 -3.02 -6.52
CA LYS A 108 -40.22 -1.58 -6.40
C LYS A 108 -39.05 -1.14 -7.27
N GLU A 109 -39.27 -0.22 -8.23
CA GLU A 109 -38.17 0.43 -8.96
C GLU A 109 -37.42 1.46 -8.08
N PRO A 110 -36.11 1.60 -8.22
CA PRO A 110 -35.21 0.99 -9.22
C PRO A 110 -34.63 -0.38 -8.80
N PHE A 111 -34.98 -0.89 -7.61
CA PHE A 111 -34.47 -2.15 -7.06
C PHE A 111 -34.88 -3.36 -7.90
N ALA A 112 -36.14 -3.37 -8.39
CA ALA A 112 -36.67 -4.46 -9.19
C ALA A 112 -35.86 -4.67 -10.48
N SER A 113 -35.58 -3.61 -11.21
CA SER A 113 -34.71 -3.64 -12.40
C SER A 113 -33.30 -4.09 -12.05
N LEU A 114 -32.72 -3.57 -10.97
CA LEU A 114 -31.37 -3.90 -10.53
C LEU A 114 -31.24 -5.39 -10.17
N LEU A 115 -32.18 -5.92 -9.38
CA LEU A 115 -32.18 -7.33 -8.98
C LEU A 115 -32.36 -8.30 -10.15
N LYS A 116 -33.01 -7.87 -11.23
CA LYS A 116 -33.12 -8.60 -12.50
C LYS A 116 -31.88 -8.44 -13.40
N GLY A 117 -30.91 -7.59 -13.02
CA GLY A 117 -29.74 -7.28 -13.84
C GLY A 117 -30.05 -6.32 -15.02
N ASP A 118 -31.21 -5.68 -15.02
CA ASP A 118 -31.58 -4.69 -16.04
C ASP A 118 -31.01 -3.31 -15.72
N LEU A 119 -29.74 -3.11 -16.05
CA LEU A 119 -29.07 -1.81 -15.86
C LEU A 119 -29.66 -0.71 -16.74
N LYS A 120 -30.35 -1.05 -17.87
CA LYS A 120 -31.03 -0.05 -18.70
C LYS A 120 -32.27 0.47 -18.00
N GLY A 121 -33.03 -0.41 -17.34
CA GLY A 121 -34.16 -0.03 -16.50
C GLY A 121 -33.75 0.88 -15.34
N VAL A 122 -32.66 0.54 -14.67
CA VAL A 122 -32.09 1.43 -13.62
C VAL A 122 -31.72 2.80 -14.20
N ALA A 123 -31.00 2.84 -15.32
CA ALA A 123 -30.56 4.07 -15.98
C ALA A 123 -31.74 4.92 -16.51
N ALA A 124 -32.89 4.33 -16.81
CA ALA A 124 -34.09 5.05 -17.23
C ALA A 124 -34.69 5.90 -16.09
N GLY A 125 -34.45 5.52 -14.81
CA GLY A 125 -34.83 6.31 -13.64
C GLY A 125 -33.97 7.54 -13.37
N GLY A 126 -32.84 7.70 -14.12
CA GLY A 126 -31.93 8.84 -14.02
C GLY A 126 -31.29 9.01 -12.62
N ASP A 127 -30.87 10.25 -12.33
CA ASP A 127 -30.17 10.58 -11.07
C ASP A 127 -31.01 10.24 -9.81
N ARG A 128 -32.32 10.36 -9.91
CA ARG A 128 -33.22 10.03 -8.79
C ARG A 128 -33.12 8.55 -8.39
N ALA A 129 -33.10 7.65 -9.39
CA ALA A 129 -32.95 6.22 -9.15
C ALA A 129 -31.61 5.89 -8.51
N LEU A 130 -30.54 6.52 -9.02
CA LEU A 130 -29.19 6.34 -8.46
C LEU A 130 -29.13 6.83 -7.00
N VAL A 131 -29.67 8.01 -6.70
CA VAL A 131 -29.71 8.54 -5.33
C VAL A 131 -30.51 7.61 -4.41
N GLU A 132 -31.66 7.07 -4.85
CA GLU A 132 -32.46 6.14 -4.05
C GLU A 132 -31.67 4.86 -3.72
N LEU A 133 -30.95 4.28 -4.69
CA LEU A 133 -30.10 3.12 -4.49
C LEU A 133 -28.94 3.42 -3.52
N VAL A 134 -28.30 4.57 -3.67
CA VAL A 134 -27.22 5.02 -2.77
C VAL A 134 -27.77 5.18 -1.35
N MET A 135 -28.89 5.88 -1.15
CA MET A 135 -29.47 6.09 0.19
C MET A 135 -29.82 4.77 0.87
N ALA A 136 -30.41 3.81 0.12
CA ALA A 136 -30.76 2.50 0.66
C ALA A 136 -29.55 1.65 1.08
N THR A 137 -28.39 1.87 0.49
CA THR A 137 -27.19 1.08 0.73
C THR A 137 -26.15 1.77 1.63
N HIS A 138 -26.24 3.10 1.78
CA HIS A 138 -25.23 3.90 2.48
C HIS A 138 -25.72 4.57 3.76
N ALA A 139 -27.04 4.62 4.01
CA ALA A 139 -27.62 5.29 5.17
C ALA A 139 -28.11 4.30 6.24
N GLY A 140 -28.51 4.83 7.42
CA GLY A 140 -29.09 4.05 8.51
C GLY A 140 -28.07 3.34 9.41
N MET A 141 -26.77 3.56 9.19
CA MET A 141 -25.67 2.98 9.97
C MET A 141 -24.67 4.05 10.40
N THR A 142 -23.74 3.71 11.27
CA THR A 142 -22.64 4.60 11.65
C THR A 142 -21.61 4.73 10.53
N THR A 143 -20.81 5.79 10.57
CA THR A 143 -19.66 5.96 9.64
C THR A 143 -18.66 4.80 9.76
N ALA A 144 -18.39 4.32 10.97
CA ALA A 144 -17.48 3.19 11.21
C ALA A 144 -18.03 1.86 10.64
N GLU A 145 -19.34 1.60 10.78
CA GLU A 145 -19.96 0.42 10.16
C GLU A 145 -19.88 0.48 8.64
N PHE A 146 -20.10 1.66 8.04
CA PHE A 146 -19.99 1.84 6.60
C PHE A 146 -18.55 1.66 6.11
N GLU A 147 -17.58 2.24 6.80
CA GLU A 147 -16.15 2.08 6.53
C GLU A 147 -15.73 0.60 6.50
N LYS A 148 -16.17 -0.17 7.51
CA LYS A 148 -15.93 -1.62 7.55
C LYS A 148 -16.54 -2.33 6.34
N ILE A 149 -17.78 -2.01 5.97
CA ILE A 149 -18.46 -2.62 4.82
C ILE A 149 -17.72 -2.33 3.52
N VAL A 150 -17.25 -1.09 3.32
CA VAL A 150 -16.46 -0.71 2.16
C VAL A 150 -15.13 -1.45 2.14
N THR A 151 -14.43 -1.50 3.27
CA THR A 151 -13.14 -2.20 3.40
C THR A 151 -13.28 -3.69 3.06
N ASP A 152 -14.27 -4.37 3.65
CA ASP A 152 -14.53 -5.79 3.39
C ASP A 152 -14.83 -6.05 1.90
N TRP A 153 -15.58 -5.14 1.24
CA TRP A 153 -15.93 -5.28 -0.17
C TRP A 153 -14.74 -5.00 -1.10
N ILE A 154 -14.03 -3.87 -0.93
CA ILE A 154 -12.98 -3.42 -1.85
C ILE A 154 -11.77 -4.36 -1.86
N THR A 155 -11.54 -5.10 -0.79
CA THR A 155 -10.44 -6.08 -0.68
C THR A 155 -10.69 -7.36 -1.48
N THR A 156 -11.94 -7.64 -1.85
CA THR A 156 -12.34 -8.87 -2.56
C THR A 156 -12.99 -8.62 -3.90
N ALA A 157 -13.54 -7.42 -4.12
CA ALA A 157 -14.28 -7.07 -5.31
C ALA A 157 -13.38 -7.02 -6.55
N LYS A 158 -13.86 -7.65 -7.64
CA LYS A 158 -13.11 -7.80 -8.88
C LYS A 158 -13.80 -7.12 -10.05
N HIS A 159 -12.99 -6.50 -10.88
CA HIS A 159 -13.42 -5.89 -12.12
C HIS A 159 -13.96 -6.97 -13.10
N PRO A 160 -15.18 -6.81 -13.67
CA PRO A 160 -15.89 -7.86 -14.38
C PRO A 160 -15.20 -8.35 -15.66
N LYS A 161 -14.44 -7.49 -16.35
CA LYS A 161 -13.72 -7.84 -17.57
C LYS A 161 -12.36 -8.49 -17.30
N THR A 162 -11.61 -7.99 -16.32
CA THR A 162 -10.22 -8.40 -16.11
C THR A 162 -10.07 -9.46 -15.02
N GLY A 163 -11.03 -9.59 -14.12
CA GLY A 163 -10.96 -10.46 -12.93
C GLY A 163 -9.97 -10.00 -11.88
N LYS A 164 -9.28 -8.86 -12.08
CA LYS A 164 -8.40 -8.22 -11.11
C LYS A 164 -9.20 -7.51 -10.03
N LEU A 165 -8.62 -7.31 -8.86
CA LEU A 165 -9.21 -6.44 -7.85
C LEU A 165 -9.36 -5.01 -8.40
N TYR A 166 -10.38 -4.27 -7.96
CA TYR A 166 -10.53 -2.87 -8.37
C TYR A 166 -9.31 -2.04 -7.97
N THR A 167 -8.70 -2.34 -6.82
CA THR A 167 -7.46 -1.69 -6.35
C THR A 167 -6.22 -2.01 -7.20
N GLU A 168 -6.29 -3.01 -8.09
CA GLU A 168 -5.26 -3.31 -9.10
C GLU A 168 -5.56 -2.64 -10.46
N MET A 169 -6.75 -2.04 -10.62
CA MET A 169 -7.17 -1.33 -11.84
C MET A 169 -6.83 0.16 -11.78
N VAL A 170 -5.82 0.53 -11.02
CA VAL A 170 -5.29 1.88 -10.90
C VAL A 170 -4.31 2.18 -12.04
N TYR A 171 -4.23 3.41 -12.48
CA TYR A 171 -3.33 3.78 -13.57
C TYR A 171 -1.91 4.01 -13.08
N GLN A 172 -1.01 3.12 -13.44
CA GLN A 172 0.41 3.18 -13.06
C GLN A 172 1.05 4.54 -13.39
N PRO A 173 0.84 5.15 -14.58
CA PRO A 173 1.41 6.46 -14.87
C PRO A 173 0.94 7.56 -13.91
N MET A 174 -0.31 7.48 -13.43
CA MET A 174 -0.84 8.46 -12.50
C MET A 174 -0.33 8.24 -11.07
N LEU A 175 -0.08 6.98 -10.66
CA LEU A 175 0.63 6.69 -9.40
C LEU A 175 2.03 7.29 -9.38
N GLU A 176 2.73 7.25 -10.52
CA GLU A 176 4.05 7.87 -10.67
C GLU A 176 3.97 9.39 -10.58
N VAL A 177 2.96 10.02 -11.19
CA VAL A 177 2.71 11.47 -11.05
C VAL A 177 2.45 11.84 -9.59
N LEU A 178 1.58 11.11 -8.88
CA LEU A 178 1.32 11.32 -7.46
C LEU A 178 2.61 11.24 -6.62
N ALA A 179 3.42 10.21 -6.84
CA ALA A 179 4.70 10.02 -6.14
C ALA A 179 5.70 11.14 -6.47
N TYR A 180 5.81 11.51 -7.74
CA TYR A 180 6.69 12.58 -8.20
C TYR A 180 6.31 13.94 -7.60
N LEU A 181 5.02 14.26 -7.57
CA LEU A 181 4.51 15.49 -6.97
C LEU A 181 4.81 15.54 -5.47
N ARG A 182 4.52 14.47 -4.72
CA ARG A 182 4.84 14.41 -3.28
C ARG A 182 6.34 14.55 -3.00
N ALA A 183 7.18 13.89 -3.80
CA ALA A 183 8.64 14.03 -3.69
C ALA A 183 9.12 15.48 -3.94
N ASN A 184 8.31 16.30 -4.65
CA ASN A 184 8.56 17.71 -4.90
C ASN A 184 7.74 18.65 -3.99
N GLY A 185 7.24 18.14 -2.86
CA GLY A 185 6.58 18.92 -1.81
C GLY A 185 5.13 19.33 -2.11
N PHE A 186 4.47 18.69 -3.07
CA PHE A 186 3.05 18.90 -3.31
C PHE A 186 2.20 18.07 -2.33
N LYS A 187 1.08 18.64 -1.88
CA LYS A 187 -0.03 17.89 -1.30
C LYS A 187 -0.95 17.45 -2.42
N THR A 188 -1.27 16.16 -2.45
CA THR A 188 -2.12 15.54 -3.48
C THR A 188 -3.49 15.22 -2.90
N PHE A 189 -4.56 15.68 -3.53
CA PHE A 189 -5.94 15.50 -3.09
C PHE A 189 -6.75 14.76 -4.14
N ILE A 190 -7.68 13.90 -3.71
CA ILE A 190 -8.77 13.45 -4.56
C ILE A 190 -9.89 14.49 -4.48
N VAL A 191 -10.49 14.85 -5.62
CA VAL A 191 -11.70 15.68 -5.74
C VAL A 191 -12.63 15.01 -6.74
N SER A 192 -13.63 14.27 -6.24
CA SER A 192 -14.41 13.31 -7.04
C SER A 192 -15.90 13.43 -6.82
N GLY A 193 -16.68 13.21 -7.89
CA GLY A 193 -18.13 13.03 -7.81
C GLY A 193 -18.54 11.80 -7.00
N GLY A 194 -17.63 10.86 -6.78
CA GLY A 194 -17.83 9.68 -5.93
C GLY A 194 -17.97 10.01 -4.44
N GLY A 195 -18.47 9.04 -3.67
CA GLY A 195 -18.72 9.22 -2.24
C GLY A 195 -17.42 9.34 -1.43
N ILE A 196 -17.27 10.43 -0.67
CA ILE A 196 -16.08 10.68 0.16
C ILE A 196 -15.78 9.52 1.12
N GLU A 197 -16.81 8.98 1.79
CA GLU A 197 -16.65 7.89 2.74
C GLU A 197 -16.52 6.50 2.09
N PHE A 198 -16.82 6.38 0.80
CA PHE A 198 -16.47 5.20 0.01
C PHE A 198 -14.97 5.18 -0.35
N MET A 199 -14.37 6.36 -0.63
CA MET A 199 -12.98 6.44 -1.05
C MET A 199 -11.98 6.39 0.12
N ARG A 200 -12.27 7.07 1.23
CA ARG A 200 -11.39 7.20 2.40
C ARG A 200 -10.80 5.88 2.93
N PRO A 201 -11.56 4.78 3.04
CA PRO A 201 -11.04 3.54 3.63
C PRO A 201 -9.90 2.86 2.88
N TRP A 202 -9.66 3.23 1.63
CA TRP A 202 -8.67 2.56 0.79
C TRP A 202 -7.71 3.51 0.03
N ALA A 203 -8.03 4.81 -0.05
CA ALA A 203 -7.26 5.77 -0.85
C ALA A 203 -5.79 5.89 -0.39
N GLU A 204 -5.53 5.87 0.91
CA GLU A 204 -4.16 5.95 1.45
C GLU A 204 -3.33 4.75 1.04
N ARG A 205 -3.85 3.54 1.25
CA ARG A 205 -3.17 2.29 0.86
C ARG A 205 -2.91 2.19 -0.65
N VAL A 206 -3.83 2.70 -1.48
CA VAL A 206 -3.77 2.54 -2.94
C VAL A 206 -2.99 3.66 -3.62
N TYR A 207 -3.20 4.90 -3.19
CA TYR A 207 -2.64 6.10 -3.82
C TYR A 207 -1.59 6.82 -2.97
N GLY A 208 -1.49 6.49 -1.67
CA GLY A 208 -0.74 7.28 -0.70
C GLY A 208 -1.39 8.65 -0.43
N ILE A 209 -2.72 8.75 -0.58
CA ILE A 209 -3.51 9.96 -0.29
C ILE A 209 -4.30 9.70 0.99
N PRO A 210 -3.94 10.34 2.12
CA PRO A 210 -4.59 10.10 3.40
C PRO A 210 -6.05 10.58 3.41
N PRO A 211 -6.90 10.07 4.31
CA PRO A 211 -8.35 10.30 4.31
C PRO A 211 -8.76 11.77 4.40
N GLU A 212 -7.98 12.62 5.07
CA GLU A 212 -8.21 14.07 5.14
C GLU A 212 -7.91 14.80 3.82
N GLN A 213 -7.23 14.17 2.87
CA GLN A 213 -6.97 14.69 1.52
C GLN A 213 -7.94 14.13 0.47
N VAL A 214 -9.02 13.48 0.91
CA VAL A 214 -10.09 13.00 0.03
C VAL A 214 -11.29 13.94 0.15
N VAL A 215 -11.67 14.56 -0.97
CA VAL A 215 -12.87 15.38 -1.16
C VAL A 215 -13.82 14.62 -2.09
N GLY A 216 -15.10 14.63 -1.79
CA GLY A 216 -16.10 13.91 -2.58
C GLY A 216 -17.52 14.21 -2.18
N SER A 217 -18.47 13.65 -2.92
CA SER A 217 -19.87 13.74 -2.59
C SER A 217 -20.17 13.11 -1.23
N SER A 218 -21.09 13.67 -0.47
CA SER A 218 -21.40 13.18 0.86
C SER A 218 -22.90 13.12 1.13
N ILE A 219 -23.31 12.23 2.04
CA ILE A 219 -24.63 12.24 2.64
C ILE A 219 -24.56 12.88 4.02
N LYS A 220 -25.69 13.35 4.54
CA LYS A 220 -25.74 13.97 5.87
C LYS A 220 -25.35 12.96 6.95
N THR A 221 -24.68 13.48 7.97
CA THR A 221 -24.38 12.75 9.20
C THR A 221 -24.95 13.48 10.40
N GLN A 222 -25.31 12.72 11.45
CA GLN A 222 -25.82 13.24 12.71
C GLN A 222 -25.02 12.63 13.85
N PHE A 223 -24.64 13.47 14.82
CA PHE A 223 -24.05 13.01 16.06
C PHE A 223 -25.09 12.37 16.97
N GLU A 224 -24.79 11.19 17.50
CA GLU A 224 -25.59 10.48 18.50
C GLU A 224 -24.71 9.88 19.59
N LEU A 225 -25.31 9.64 20.77
CA LEU A 225 -24.73 8.79 21.80
C LEU A 225 -25.44 7.44 21.77
N ARG A 226 -24.76 6.38 21.37
CA ARG A 226 -25.23 4.99 21.43
C ARG A 226 -24.49 4.26 22.55
N ASP A 227 -25.25 3.79 23.56
CA ASP A 227 -24.67 3.13 24.74
C ASP A 227 -23.55 3.97 25.41
N GLY A 228 -23.76 5.29 25.48
CA GLY A 228 -22.82 6.24 26.04
C GLY A 228 -21.55 6.53 25.18
N LYS A 229 -21.47 5.96 23.98
CA LYS A 229 -20.36 6.20 23.03
C LYS A 229 -20.78 7.18 21.94
N PRO A 230 -19.94 8.19 21.60
CA PRO A 230 -20.20 9.11 20.52
C PRO A 230 -20.06 8.38 19.17
N VAL A 231 -21.06 8.53 18.30
CA VAL A 231 -21.08 7.99 16.94
C VAL A 231 -21.63 9.03 15.96
N LEU A 232 -21.29 8.87 14.67
CA LEU A 232 -21.91 9.62 13.57
C LEU A 232 -22.81 8.68 12.77
N ILE A 233 -24.10 9.01 12.69
CA ILE A 233 -25.09 8.24 11.93
C ILE A 233 -25.25 8.85 10.55
N ARG A 234 -25.23 8.02 9.53
CA ARG A 234 -25.43 8.36 8.13
C ARG A 234 -26.92 8.45 7.82
N LEU A 235 -27.39 9.63 7.40
CA LEU A 235 -28.79 9.90 7.11
C LEU A 235 -29.08 9.69 5.60
N PRO A 236 -30.33 9.31 5.21
CA PRO A 236 -30.71 9.12 3.81
C PRO A 236 -30.99 10.45 3.11
N GLU A 237 -30.04 11.38 3.15
CA GLU A 237 -30.16 12.70 2.56
C GLU A 237 -28.80 13.16 2.03
N VAL A 238 -28.76 13.67 0.78
CA VAL A 238 -27.55 14.24 0.19
C VAL A 238 -27.15 15.48 0.99
N ASN A 239 -25.90 15.54 1.39
CA ASN A 239 -25.29 16.71 2.02
C ASN A 239 -24.62 17.60 0.99
N PHE A 240 -23.80 17.02 0.11
CA PHE A 240 -23.02 17.73 -0.89
C PHE A 240 -22.79 16.84 -2.13
N ASN A 241 -22.89 17.43 -3.32
CA ASN A 241 -22.55 16.78 -4.59
C ASN A 241 -21.29 17.44 -5.16
N ASP A 242 -20.19 16.67 -5.19
CA ASP A 242 -18.86 17.13 -5.62
C ASP A 242 -18.60 16.83 -7.11
N ASP A 243 -19.63 16.97 -7.96
CA ASP A 243 -19.50 16.81 -9.41
C ASP A 243 -19.61 18.17 -10.12
N LYS A 244 -18.92 18.34 -11.24
CA LYS A 244 -18.94 19.55 -12.07
C LYS A 244 -18.62 20.80 -11.24
N GLY A 245 -19.56 21.75 -11.18
CA GLY A 245 -19.45 22.98 -10.37
C GLY A 245 -19.35 22.72 -8.87
N GLY A 246 -19.67 21.52 -8.39
CA GLY A 246 -19.43 21.10 -7.01
C GLY A 246 -17.95 20.99 -6.68
N LYS A 247 -17.10 20.49 -7.61
CA LYS A 247 -15.67 20.31 -7.35
C LYS A 247 -14.94 21.58 -6.91
N PRO A 248 -15.07 22.76 -7.56
CA PRO A 248 -14.52 24.01 -7.04
C PRO A 248 -15.04 24.38 -5.65
N VAL A 249 -16.34 24.11 -5.37
CA VAL A 249 -16.92 24.37 -4.05
C VAL A 249 -16.30 23.45 -2.99
N GLY A 250 -16.17 22.14 -3.28
CA GLY A 250 -15.51 21.18 -2.42
C GLY A 250 -14.05 21.54 -2.15
N ILE A 251 -13.31 21.96 -3.18
CA ILE A 251 -11.93 22.47 -3.04
C ILE A 251 -11.89 23.66 -2.07
N ASN A 252 -12.79 24.63 -2.24
CA ASN A 252 -12.83 25.79 -1.34
C ASN A 252 -13.17 25.40 0.10
N GLN A 253 -14.12 24.47 0.31
CA GLN A 253 -14.57 24.06 1.64
C GLN A 253 -13.53 23.21 2.39
N HIS A 254 -12.85 22.28 1.70
CA HIS A 254 -12.00 21.27 2.33
C HIS A 254 -10.50 21.57 2.21
N ILE A 255 -10.07 22.24 1.15
CA ILE A 255 -8.67 22.58 0.91
C ILE A 255 -8.36 24.03 1.26
N GLY A 256 -9.29 24.96 0.95
CA GLY A 256 -9.17 26.40 1.26
C GLY A 256 -8.13 27.15 0.43
N ARG A 257 -7.62 26.54 -0.66
CA ARG A 257 -6.66 27.14 -1.60
C ARG A 257 -7.00 26.74 -3.03
N VAL A 258 -6.78 27.63 -3.98
CA VAL A 258 -6.85 27.30 -5.40
C VAL A 258 -5.67 26.38 -5.75
N PRO A 259 -5.91 25.21 -6.37
CA PRO A 259 -4.84 24.28 -6.72
C PRO A 259 -3.83 24.86 -7.71
N VAL A 260 -2.60 24.38 -7.67
CA VAL A 260 -1.56 24.68 -8.68
C VAL A 260 -1.69 23.74 -9.88
N MET A 261 -2.17 22.51 -9.64
CA MET A 261 -2.36 21.50 -10.68
C MET A 261 -3.72 20.82 -10.51
N ALA A 262 -4.40 20.52 -11.62
CA ALA A 262 -5.64 19.76 -11.66
C ALA A 262 -5.60 18.70 -12.75
N PHE A 263 -6.09 17.50 -12.41
CA PHE A 263 -6.09 16.32 -13.27
C PHE A 263 -7.50 15.72 -13.33
N GLY A 264 -8.00 15.46 -14.53
CA GLY A 264 -9.30 14.89 -14.77
C GLY A 264 -9.34 14.09 -16.07
N ASN A 265 -10.54 13.64 -16.49
CA ASN A 265 -10.72 12.91 -17.74
C ASN A 265 -12.02 13.29 -18.49
N SER A 266 -12.94 13.99 -17.86
CA SER A 266 -14.30 14.12 -18.37
C SER A 266 -14.90 15.52 -18.20
N THR A 267 -16.11 15.71 -18.73
CA THR A 267 -16.90 16.94 -18.50
C THR A 267 -17.25 17.19 -17.03
N GLY A 268 -17.15 16.17 -16.16
CA GLY A 268 -17.28 16.32 -14.71
C GLY A 268 -16.17 17.14 -14.08
N ASP A 269 -15.02 17.25 -14.77
CA ASP A 269 -13.81 17.89 -14.24
C ASP A 269 -13.59 19.31 -14.79
N GLN A 270 -14.32 19.66 -15.85
CA GLN A 270 -14.11 20.92 -16.56
C GLN A 270 -14.01 22.12 -15.60
N GLN A 271 -14.96 22.27 -14.68
CA GLN A 271 -15.00 23.40 -13.76
C GLN A 271 -13.87 23.37 -12.72
N MET A 272 -13.37 22.18 -12.37
CA MET A 272 -12.19 22.04 -11.52
C MET A 272 -10.93 22.55 -12.23
N LEU A 273 -10.76 22.22 -13.50
CA LEU A 273 -9.64 22.69 -14.33
C LEU A 273 -9.73 24.20 -14.56
N GLU A 274 -10.92 24.72 -14.94
CA GLU A 274 -11.18 26.15 -15.11
C GLU A 274 -10.89 26.95 -13.82
N TYR A 275 -11.33 26.43 -12.67
CA TYR A 275 -11.08 27.05 -11.37
C TYR A 275 -9.59 27.08 -11.02
N THR A 276 -8.86 26.02 -11.33
CA THR A 276 -7.42 25.93 -11.14
C THR A 276 -6.72 26.96 -12.03
N GLN A 277 -7.04 26.99 -13.32
CA GLN A 277 -6.46 27.92 -14.29
C GLN A 277 -6.72 29.38 -13.95
N ALA A 278 -7.88 29.71 -13.38
CA ALA A 278 -8.23 31.05 -12.94
C ALA A 278 -7.42 31.55 -11.74
N GLY A 279 -6.67 30.69 -11.07
CA GLY A 279 -5.77 31.06 -9.98
C GLY A 279 -4.61 31.91 -10.47
N GLY A 280 -4.09 32.82 -9.63
CA GLY A 280 -2.92 33.61 -9.96
C GLY A 280 -1.62 32.79 -10.02
N GLY A 281 -0.66 33.19 -10.86
CA GLY A 281 0.64 32.53 -11.04
C GLY A 281 0.60 31.28 -11.93
N PRO A 282 1.64 30.41 -11.87
CA PRO A 282 1.72 29.23 -12.74
C PRO A 282 0.65 28.20 -12.39
N ARG A 283 -0.01 27.66 -13.41
CA ARG A 283 -1.04 26.63 -13.29
C ARG A 283 -0.83 25.53 -14.33
N PHE A 284 -1.34 24.33 -14.04
CA PHE A 284 -1.23 23.18 -14.93
C PHE A 284 -2.48 22.31 -14.86
N GLU A 285 -3.09 22.10 -16.00
CA GLU A 285 -4.31 21.34 -16.18
C GLU A 285 -4.06 20.18 -17.13
N LEU A 286 -4.58 18.98 -16.77
CA LEU A 286 -4.40 17.77 -17.57
C LEU A 286 -5.71 16.97 -17.65
N LEU A 287 -6.00 16.47 -18.84
CA LEU A 287 -7.10 15.56 -19.11
C LEU A 287 -6.58 14.26 -19.70
N VAL A 288 -7.03 13.12 -19.15
CA VAL A 288 -6.77 11.79 -19.70
C VAL A 288 -7.80 11.48 -20.78
N LEU A 289 -7.33 11.16 -21.98
CA LEU A 289 -8.15 10.67 -23.10
C LEU A 289 -8.08 9.15 -23.13
N HIS A 290 -9.22 8.50 -22.96
CA HIS A 290 -9.35 7.04 -23.00
C HIS A 290 -9.48 6.55 -24.44
N ASP A 291 -8.36 6.32 -25.12
CA ASP A 291 -8.28 5.92 -26.53
C ASP A 291 -7.64 4.54 -26.75
N ASP A 292 -7.51 3.71 -25.70
CA ASP A 292 -6.85 2.40 -25.75
C ASP A 292 -7.79 1.24 -25.41
N ALA A 293 -8.57 0.82 -26.38
CA ALA A 293 -9.47 -0.34 -26.23
C ALA A 293 -8.75 -1.68 -26.00
N ALA A 294 -7.45 -1.76 -26.31
CA ALA A 294 -6.68 -2.99 -26.18
C ALA A 294 -6.22 -3.24 -24.74
N ARG A 295 -5.77 -2.19 -24.04
CA ARG A 295 -5.23 -2.30 -22.69
C ARG A 295 -6.24 -1.94 -21.61
N GLU A 296 -7.25 -1.10 -21.94
CA GLU A 296 -8.30 -0.65 -21.02
C GLU A 296 -9.65 -0.61 -21.75
N TYR A 297 -10.26 0.56 -21.89
CA TYR A 297 -11.46 0.86 -22.69
C TYR A 297 -11.18 2.10 -23.56
N ALA A 298 -11.85 2.18 -24.71
CA ALA A 298 -11.90 3.40 -25.49
C ALA A 298 -13.29 4.00 -25.40
N TYR A 299 -13.41 5.24 -24.93
CA TYR A 299 -14.68 5.91 -24.73
C TYR A 299 -14.52 7.44 -24.63
N GLY A 300 -15.67 8.13 -24.70
CA GLY A 300 -15.76 9.59 -24.82
C GLY A 300 -15.90 9.99 -26.28
N PRO A 301 -16.94 10.73 -26.70
CA PRO A 301 -17.25 10.96 -28.11
C PRO A 301 -16.25 11.86 -28.85
N ALA A 302 -15.33 12.54 -28.15
CA ALA A 302 -14.28 13.30 -28.80
C ALA A 302 -13.38 12.42 -29.67
N ARG A 303 -12.86 12.99 -30.73
CA ARG A 303 -11.93 12.33 -31.68
C ARG A 303 -12.44 10.99 -32.26
N GLY A 304 -13.79 10.84 -32.34
CA GLY A 304 -14.42 9.65 -32.92
C GLY A 304 -14.48 8.42 -32.02
N LEU A 305 -14.26 8.59 -30.72
CA LEU A 305 -14.38 7.52 -29.73
C LEU A 305 -15.87 7.20 -29.43
N PRO A 306 -16.18 6.00 -28.88
CA PRO A 306 -17.55 5.63 -28.51
C PRO A 306 -18.15 6.59 -27.47
N ASP A 307 -19.43 6.90 -27.62
CA ASP A 307 -20.18 7.71 -26.66
C ASP A 307 -20.50 6.93 -25.38
N VAL A 308 -20.46 7.62 -24.26
CA VAL A 308 -20.78 7.08 -22.92
C VAL A 308 -21.57 8.10 -22.11
N LYS A 309 -22.35 7.63 -21.15
CA LYS A 309 -23.13 8.50 -20.26
C LYS A 309 -22.31 9.06 -19.09
N LEU A 310 -21.35 8.31 -18.60
CA LEU A 310 -20.49 8.67 -17.48
C LEU A 310 -19.04 8.68 -17.97
N GLY A 311 -18.24 9.63 -17.49
CA GLY A 311 -16.84 9.79 -17.89
C GLY A 311 -16.66 10.36 -19.32
N ALA A 312 -17.62 11.10 -19.85
CA ALA A 312 -17.58 11.56 -21.24
C ALA A 312 -16.54 12.66 -21.48
N PHE A 313 -15.53 12.35 -22.29
CA PHE A 313 -14.64 13.33 -22.91
C PHE A 313 -15.26 13.82 -24.22
N THR A 314 -16.02 14.92 -24.16
CA THR A 314 -16.80 15.41 -25.32
C THR A 314 -15.95 16.23 -26.30
N PRO A 315 -16.39 16.38 -27.58
CA PRO A 315 -15.76 17.32 -28.52
C PRO A 315 -15.66 18.75 -27.97
N ALA A 316 -16.67 19.22 -27.23
CA ALA A 316 -16.66 20.54 -26.63
C ALA A 316 -15.56 20.69 -25.54
N LEU A 317 -15.33 19.63 -24.74
CA LEU A 317 -14.24 19.61 -23.76
C LEU A 317 -12.86 19.54 -24.44
N ASP A 318 -12.72 18.79 -25.53
CA ASP A 318 -11.47 18.74 -26.32
C ASP A 318 -11.14 20.11 -26.94
N ASP A 319 -12.17 20.82 -27.42
CA ASP A 319 -12.01 22.16 -27.95
C ASP A 319 -11.70 23.19 -26.85
N GLU A 320 -12.29 23.04 -25.66
CA GLU A 320 -11.92 23.84 -24.47
C GLU A 320 -10.47 23.61 -24.08
N ALA A 321 -10.05 22.36 -23.96
CA ALA A 321 -8.68 22.00 -23.61
C ALA A 321 -7.65 22.64 -24.57
N LYS A 322 -7.94 22.61 -25.87
CA LYS A 322 -7.09 23.27 -26.89
C LYS A 322 -7.04 24.77 -26.72
N ARG A 323 -8.22 25.40 -26.51
CA ARG A 323 -8.34 26.86 -26.34
C ARG A 323 -7.60 27.36 -25.11
N SER A 324 -7.72 26.62 -24.01
CA SER A 324 -7.17 26.97 -22.70
C SER A 324 -5.74 26.49 -22.51
N GLY A 325 -5.20 25.72 -23.47
CA GLY A 325 -3.82 25.21 -23.41
C GLY A 325 -3.63 24.06 -22.41
N TRP A 326 -4.71 23.35 -22.07
CA TRP A 326 -4.64 22.18 -21.18
C TRP A 326 -3.93 21.01 -21.86
N THR A 327 -3.19 20.23 -21.10
CA THR A 327 -2.51 19.03 -21.60
C THR A 327 -3.53 17.90 -21.73
N VAL A 328 -3.68 17.35 -22.94
CA VAL A 328 -4.50 16.15 -23.17
C VAL A 328 -3.57 14.98 -23.39
N VAL A 329 -3.67 13.98 -22.53
CA VAL A 329 -2.85 12.76 -22.52
C VAL A 329 -3.60 11.63 -23.20
N SER A 330 -3.05 11.08 -24.27
CA SER A 330 -3.56 9.87 -24.92
C SER A 330 -3.08 8.63 -24.15
N MET A 331 -3.98 7.88 -23.56
CA MET A 331 -3.63 6.63 -22.88
C MET A 331 -2.86 5.69 -23.81
N LYS A 332 -3.24 5.63 -25.09
CA LYS A 332 -2.62 4.77 -26.10
C LYS A 332 -1.20 5.19 -26.46
N ASN A 333 -0.95 6.49 -26.61
CA ASN A 333 0.29 7.00 -27.18
C ASN A 333 1.28 7.50 -26.11
N ASP A 334 0.78 8.09 -25.01
CA ASP A 334 1.61 8.69 -23.97
C ASP A 334 1.94 7.74 -22.83
N TRP A 335 1.18 6.67 -22.63
CA TRP A 335 1.42 5.68 -21.59
C TRP A 335 2.06 4.40 -22.15
N LYS A 336 3.23 4.07 -21.64
CA LYS A 336 3.94 2.84 -21.93
C LYS A 336 3.28 1.64 -21.24
N GLN A 337 2.81 1.85 -20.01
CA GLN A 337 2.11 0.87 -19.18
C GLN A 337 0.85 1.54 -18.62
N VAL A 338 -0.30 0.85 -18.64
CA VAL A 338 -1.57 1.40 -18.12
C VAL A 338 -1.77 1.04 -16.65
N PHE A 339 -1.73 -0.25 -16.34
CA PHE A 339 -1.92 -0.76 -14.99
C PHE A 339 -0.60 -1.21 -14.37
N PRO A 340 -0.48 -1.25 -13.05
CA PRO A 340 0.66 -1.85 -12.39
C PRO A 340 0.97 -3.24 -12.95
N ALA A 341 2.25 -3.56 -13.11
CA ALA A 341 2.64 -4.93 -13.39
C ALA A 341 2.04 -5.83 -12.30
N ALA A 342 1.52 -6.99 -12.70
CA ALA A 342 1.06 -7.97 -11.72
C ALA A 342 2.19 -8.19 -10.71
N GLN A 343 1.96 -7.82 -9.47
CA GLN A 343 2.94 -8.09 -8.43
C GLN A 343 3.08 -9.62 -8.35
N THR A 344 4.30 -10.10 -8.50
CA THR A 344 4.55 -11.51 -8.23
C THR A 344 4.15 -11.76 -6.77
N PRO A 345 3.16 -12.63 -6.50
CA PRO A 345 2.74 -12.89 -5.13
C PRO A 345 3.95 -13.25 -4.28
N VAL A 346 4.06 -12.62 -3.12
CA VAL A 346 5.11 -12.89 -2.16
C VAL A 346 4.52 -13.45 -0.88
N THR A 347 5.30 -14.31 -0.19
CA THR A 347 4.96 -14.87 1.10
C THR A 347 6.04 -14.47 2.08
N ALA A 348 5.65 -13.92 3.22
CA ALA A 348 6.55 -13.66 4.34
C ALA A 348 6.77 -14.95 5.11
N ILE A 349 7.99 -15.46 5.13
CA ILE A 349 8.32 -16.73 5.76
C ILE A 349 9.28 -16.56 6.94
N ASP A 350 9.17 -17.50 7.89
CA ASP A 350 10.16 -17.80 8.92
C ASP A 350 10.72 -19.21 8.71
N VAL A 351 12.02 -19.32 8.55
CA VAL A 351 12.72 -20.62 8.63
C VAL A 351 13.28 -20.72 10.04
N LEU A 352 12.85 -21.72 10.79
CA LEU A 352 12.99 -21.77 12.23
C LEU A 352 13.38 -23.15 12.76
N LEU A 353 13.83 -23.17 14.01
CA LEU A 353 14.01 -24.38 14.80
C LEU A 353 12.88 -24.51 15.81
N GLU A 354 12.26 -25.67 15.88
CA GLU A 354 11.29 -26.02 16.89
C GLU A 354 12.02 -26.50 18.17
N PRO A 355 11.75 -25.95 19.35
CA PRO A 355 12.43 -26.34 20.58
C PRO A 355 11.89 -27.66 21.14
N ASP A 356 12.71 -28.35 21.96
CA ASP A 356 12.28 -29.52 22.68
C ASP A 356 11.32 -29.23 23.86
N ALA A 357 10.82 -30.29 24.49
CA ALA A 357 9.91 -30.19 25.62
C ALA A 357 10.48 -29.39 26.82
N THR A 358 11.81 -29.36 26.98
CA THR A 358 12.47 -28.60 28.05
C THR A 358 12.24 -27.11 27.85
N MET A 359 12.57 -26.57 26.67
CA MET A 359 12.34 -25.13 26.36
C MET A 359 10.85 -24.83 26.30
N LEU A 360 10.01 -25.70 25.75
CA LEU A 360 8.55 -25.49 25.71
C LEU A 360 7.97 -25.28 27.10
N LYS A 361 8.34 -26.10 28.07
CA LYS A 361 7.90 -25.94 29.47
C LYS A 361 8.27 -24.59 30.06
N HIS A 362 9.48 -24.10 29.81
CA HIS A 362 9.91 -22.78 30.28
C HIS A 362 9.19 -21.64 29.54
N ALA A 363 8.96 -21.78 28.23
CA ALA A 363 8.24 -20.80 27.44
C ALA A 363 6.79 -20.69 27.88
N GLU A 364 6.09 -21.80 28.10
CA GLU A 364 4.70 -21.86 28.58
C GLU A 364 4.56 -21.26 29.98
N ALA A 365 5.48 -21.58 30.89
CA ALA A 365 5.49 -21.00 32.24
C ALA A 365 5.68 -19.47 32.20
N ASN A 366 6.58 -18.98 31.33
CA ASN A 366 6.77 -17.56 31.14
C ASN A 366 5.54 -16.89 30.48
N ASN A 367 4.94 -17.52 29.46
CA ASN A 367 3.72 -17.03 28.81
C ASN A 367 2.56 -16.88 29.81
N ALA A 368 2.34 -17.89 30.66
CA ALA A 368 1.27 -17.87 31.67
C ALA A 368 1.39 -16.67 32.62
N ARG A 369 2.61 -16.32 33.07
CA ARG A 369 2.78 -15.14 33.94
C ARG A 369 2.65 -13.81 33.17
N LEU A 370 3.06 -13.77 31.90
CA LEU A 370 2.89 -12.58 31.06
C LEU A 370 1.41 -12.32 30.79
N LEU A 371 0.62 -13.34 30.43
CA LEU A 371 -0.83 -13.23 30.23
C LEU A 371 -1.56 -12.81 31.51
N LYS A 372 -1.09 -13.22 32.68
CA LYS A 372 -1.64 -12.76 33.97
C LYS A 372 -1.39 -11.26 34.18
N ALA A 373 -0.22 -10.75 33.75
CA ALA A 373 0.12 -9.34 33.85
C ALA A 373 -0.53 -8.49 32.72
N TYR A 374 -0.73 -9.07 31.54
CA TYR A 374 -1.28 -8.42 30.36
C TYR A 374 -2.19 -9.39 29.56
N PRO A 375 -3.48 -9.49 29.91
CA PRO A 375 -4.41 -10.43 29.27
C PRO A 375 -4.67 -10.20 27.79
N GLN A 376 -4.34 -9.01 27.25
CA GLN A 376 -4.41 -8.68 25.83
C GLN A 376 -3.21 -9.20 25.02
N GLY A 377 -2.19 -9.77 25.65
CA GLY A 377 -1.08 -10.45 25.00
C GLY A 377 -1.51 -11.76 24.32
N PHE A 378 -0.64 -12.32 23.50
CA PHE A 378 -0.93 -13.60 22.84
C PHE A 378 -0.62 -14.80 23.73
N ALA A 379 -1.43 -15.84 23.63
CA ALA A 379 -1.15 -17.17 24.17
C ALA A 379 -0.25 -17.94 23.21
N LEU A 380 0.59 -18.84 23.75
CA LEU A 380 1.33 -19.81 22.94
C LEU A 380 0.37 -20.91 22.46
N ASP A 381 -0.01 -20.82 21.20
CA ASP A 381 -0.99 -21.69 20.53
C ASP A 381 -0.53 -22.08 19.13
N ALA A 382 -1.43 -22.57 18.29
CA ALA A 382 -1.13 -22.96 16.92
C ALA A 382 -0.70 -21.77 16.01
N ALA A 383 -1.13 -20.54 16.34
CA ALA A 383 -0.79 -19.32 15.59
C ALA A 383 0.43 -18.58 16.19
N HIS A 384 0.88 -18.97 17.37
CA HIS A 384 2.00 -18.36 18.11
C HIS A 384 2.92 -19.45 18.65
N ARG A 385 3.49 -20.25 17.75
CA ARG A 385 4.35 -21.37 18.14
C ARG A 385 5.69 -20.90 18.68
N PRO A 386 6.14 -21.41 19.86
CA PRO A 386 7.50 -21.18 20.36
C PRO A 386 8.53 -21.72 19.37
N HIS A 387 9.50 -20.88 18.99
CA HIS A 387 10.53 -21.25 18.00
C HIS A 387 11.77 -20.37 18.13
N ILE A 388 12.88 -20.80 17.52
CA ILE A 388 14.04 -19.94 17.27
C ILE A 388 14.06 -19.62 15.79
N THR A 389 13.84 -18.36 15.44
CA THR A 389 13.97 -17.86 14.07
C THR A 389 15.42 -17.99 13.59
N LEU A 390 15.66 -18.64 12.47
CA LEU A 390 16.93 -18.59 11.74
C LEU A 390 16.94 -17.44 10.73
N ILE A 391 15.83 -17.24 9.99
CA ILE A 391 15.70 -16.19 8.99
C ILE A 391 14.24 -15.85 8.77
N GLN A 392 13.92 -14.54 8.71
CA GLN A 392 12.65 -14.06 8.16
C GLN A 392 12.90 -13.32 6.84
N ARG A 393 12.13 -13.64 5.81
CA ARG A 393 12.28 -13.07 4.46
C ARG A 393 10.97 -13.08 3.70
N PHE A 394 10.89 -12.18 2.73
CA PHE A 394 9.90 -12.26 1.66
C PHE A 394 10.45 -13.15 0.55
N VAL A 395 9.64 -14.12 0.12
CA VAL A 395 9.96 -15.02 -0.99
C VAL A 395 8.86 -14.98 -2.04
N ARG A 396 9.20 -15.19 -3.29
CA ARG A 396 8.18 -15.36 -4.33
C ARG A 396 7.33 -16.58 -4.01
N THR A 397 6.01 -16.41 -3.92
CA THR A 397 5.07 -17.51 -3.58
C THR A 397 5.21 -18.69 -4.54
N ALA A 398 5.47 -18.43 -5.82
CA ALA A 398 5.70 -19.46 -6.83
C ALA A 398 7.00 -20.26 -6.63
N ASP A 399 7.91 -19.79 -5.78
CA ASP A 399 9.19 -20.46 -5.48
C ASP A 399 9.19 -21.18 -4.13
N LEU A 400 8.06 -21.25 -3.41
CA LEU A 400 7.98 -21.87 -2.09
C LEU A 400 8.52 -23.32 -2.08
N ASP A 401 8.16 -24.15 -3.06
CA ASP A 401 8.68 -25.53 -3.15
C ASP A 401 10.19 -25.57 -3.30
N LYS A 402 10.77 -24.60 -4.01
CA LYS A 402 12.24 -24.48 -4.15
C LYS A 402 12.89 -24.02 -2.84
N VAL A 403 12.23 -23.14 -2.09
CA VAL A 403 12.66 -22.73 -0.74
C VAL A 403 12.68 -23.94 0.18
N TYR A 404 11.59 -24.75 0.19
CA TYR A 404 11.54 -25.97 1.01
C TYR A 404 12.63 -26.96 0.63
N ALA A 405 12.83 -27.19 -0.67
CA ALA A 405 13.89 -28.10 -1.14
C ALA A 405 15.29 -27.59 -0.77
N ALA A 406 15.52 -26.27 -0.82
CA ALA A 406 16.81 -25.67 -0.48
C ALA A 406 17.09 -25.73 1.03
N ALA A 407 16.13 -25.33 1.87
CA ALA A 407 16.23 -25.41 3.32
C ALA A 407 16.36 -26.86 3.79
N GLY A 408 15.57 -27.78 3.20
CA GLY A 408 15.62 -29.21 3.51
C GLY A 408 16.99 -29.84 3.26
N LYS A 409 17.71 -29.41 2.22
CA LYS A 409 19.10 -29.86 1.99
C LYS A 409 20.05 -29.43 3.11
N VAL A 410 19.89 -28.22 3.62
CA VAL A 410 20.69 -27.70 4.74
C VAL A 410 20.38 -28.51 6.00
N PHE A 411 19.11 -28.74 6.32
CA PHE A 411 18.70 -29.50 7.50
C PHE A 411 19.08 -31.00 7.40
N ALA A 412 19.01 -31.59 6.22
CA ALA A 412 19.48 -32.97 6.01
C ALA A 412 21.00 -33.14 6.23
N ALA A 413 21.77 -32.07 5.97
CA ALA A 413 23.21 -32.05 6.20
C ALA A 413 23.59 -31.72 7.66
N THR A 414 22.62 -31.25 8.48
CA THR A 414 22.85 -30.77 9.84
C THR A 414 21.98 -31.56 10.83
N ASN A 415 22.58 -32.26 11.76
CA ASN A 415 21.81 -32.93 12.82
C ASN A 415 21.37 -31.93 13.89
N VAL A 416 20.28 -31.16 13.58
CA VAL A 416 19.77 -30.10 14.49
C VAL A 416 19.38 -30.66 15.87
N LYS A 417 18.87 -31.91 15.94
CA LYS A 417 18.46 -32.56 17.19
C LYS A 417 19.65 -32.91 18.12
N ALA A 418 20.87 -32.97 17.58
CA ALA A 418 22.05 -33.18 18.37
C ALA A 418 22.67 -31.88 18.92
N MET A 419 22.20 -30.71 18.49
CA MET A 419 22.68 -29.43 19.01
C MET A 419 22.33 -29.29 20.48
N LYS A 420 23.28 -28.78 21.26
CA LYS A 420 23.06 -28.41 22.67
C LYS A 420 23.08 -26.92 22.79
N LEU A 421 21.91 -26.32 23.04
CA LEU A 421 21.73 -24.92 23.22
C LEU A 421 21.55 -24.62 24.71
N GLU A 422 22.12 -23.51 25.19
CA GLU A 422 21.98 -23.02 26.56
C GLU A 422 21.13 -21.76 26.59
N ALA A 423 19.97 -21.83 27.22
CA ALA A 423 19.18 -20.66 27.60
C ALA A 423 19.83 -19.98 28.82
N PHE A 424 20.01 -18.65 28.78
CA PHE A 424 20.82 -17.97 29.81
C PHE A 424 20.29 -16.64 30.31
N LYS A 425 19.25 -16.07 29.68
CA LYS A 425 18.64 -14.81 30.15
C LYS A 425 17.25 -14.58 29.56
N PHE A 426 16.47 -13.70 30.20
CA PHE A 426 15.31 -13.08 29.61
C PHE A 426 15.70 -11.92 28.70
N TYR A 427 14.78 -11.57 27.82
CA TYR A 427 14.91 -10.50 26.84
C TYR A 427 13.52 -9.97 26.48
N TYR A 428 13.42 -8.73 25.99
CA TYR A 428 12.26 -8.29 25.26
C TYR A 428 12.63 -7.32 24.13
N ALA A 429 11.82 -7.32 23.07
CA ALA A 429 11.85 -6.32 22.01
C ALA A 429 10.76 -5.28 22.31
N PRO A 430 11.10 -3.98 22.46
CA PRO A 430 10.13 -2.94 22.80
C PRO A 430 9.22 -2.64 21.59
N THR A 431 7.91 -2.44 21.87
CA THR A 431 6.89 -2.07 20.88
C THR A 431 5.92 -1.09 21.56
N GLY A 432 6.05 0.22 21.27
CA GLY A 432 5.28 1.25 21.98
C GLY A 432 5.48 1.19 23.50
N ASP A 433 4.39 1.09 24.27
CA ASP A 433 4.40 0.97 25.74
C ASP A 433 4.49 -0.48 26.24
N THR A 434 4.54 -1.45 25.32
CA THR A 434 4.68 -2.88 25.58
C THR A 434 5.98 -3.42 24.99
N GLY A 435 6.19 -4.74 25.08
CA GLY A 435 7.27 -5.44 24.41
C GLY A 435 6.99 -6.91 24.26
N VAL A 436 7.61 -7.54 23.26
CA VAL A 436 7.59 -9.00 23.05
C VAL A 436 8.72 -9.62 23.87
N ALA A 437 8.36 -10.38 24.90
CA ALA A 437 9.29 -11.07 25.79
C ALA A 437 9.79 -12.38 25.19
N GLY A 438 11.01 -12.78 25.55
CA GLY A 438 11.61 -14.03 25.11
C GLY A 438 12.68 -14.58 26.05
N ILE A 439 13.05 -15.84 25.81
CA ILE A 439 14.16 -16.52 26.45
C ILE A 439 15.29 -16.66 25.43
N VAL A 440 16.46 -16.12 25.74
CA VAL A 440 17.62 -16.08 24.83
C VAL A 440 18.49 -17.29 25.01
N ALA A 441 18.85 -17.94 23.90
CA ALA A 441 19.86 -18.97 23.83
C ALA A 441 21.24 -18.38 23.47
N LYS A 442 22.33 -19.00 23.96
CA LYS A 442 23.68 -18.61 23.54
C LYS A 442 23.90 -19.02 22.08
N PRO A 443 24.35 -18.10 21.19
CA PRO A 443 24.72 -18.49 19.83
C PRO A 443 25.96 -19.38 19.85
N THR A 444 25.84 -20.61 19.38
CA THR A 444 26.96 -21.51 19.18
C THR A 444 27.53 -21.38 17.75
N PRO A 445 28.80 -21.77 17.51
CA PRO A 445 29.35 -21.76 16.15
C PRO A 445 28.53 -22.60 15.16
N GLU A 446 27.99 -23.76 15.64
CA GLU A 446 27.13 -24.59 14.81
C GLU A 446 25.81 -23.91 14.45
N LEU A 447 25.17 -23.18 15.41
CA LEU A 447 23.93 -22.46 15.19
C LEU A 447 24.14 -21.28 14.25
N LEU A 448 25.26 -20.54 14.40
CA LEU A 448 25.63 -19.45 13.50
C LEU A 448 25.90 -19.96 12.08
N LYS A 449 26.59 -21.09 11.96
CA LYS A 449 26.83 -21.72 10.66
C LYS A 449 25.52 -22.16 10.02
N LEU A 450 24.62 -22.79 10.77
CA LEU A 450 23.31 -23.19 10.28
C LEU A 450 22.51 -21.99 9.76
N GLN A 451 22.49 -20.88 10.51
CA GLN A 451 21.84 -19.64 10.06
C GLN A 451 22.42 -19.15 8.73
N ALA A 452 23.74 -19.08 8.61
CA ALA A 452 24.42 -18.65 7.39
C ALA A 452 24.11 -19.56 6.19
N ASP A 453 24.10 -20.88 6.41
CA ASP A 453 23.81 -21.87 5.36
C ASP A 453 22.33 -21.75 4.89
N VAL A 454 21.38 -21.55 5.80
CA VAL A 454 19.96 -21.32 5.47
C VAL A 454 19.78 -20.01 4.70
N ILE A 455 20.42 -18.92 5.15
CA ILE A 455 20.40 -17.63 4.44
C ILE A 455 20.88 -17.79 3.00
N ALA A 456 22.03 -18.45 2.81
CA ALA A 456 22.62 -18.66 1.49
C ALA A 456 21.72 -19.54 0.59
N ALA A 457 21.14 -20.60 1.14
CA ALA A 457 20.29 -21.52 0.39
C ALA A 457 18.98 -20.89 -0.07
N VAL A 458 18.37 -20.03 0.75
CA VAL A 458 17.07 -19.38 0.47
C VAL A 458 17.24 -18.11 -0.39
N ALA A 459 18.40 -17.46 -0.35
CA ALA A 459 18.67 -16.18 -1.01
C ALA A 459 18.22 -16.08 -2.50
N PRO A 460 18.38 -17.11 -3.37
CA PRO A 460 17.95 -17.01 -4.78
C PRO A 460 16.45 -16.80 -4.98
N TYR A 461 15.63 -17.13 -3.98
CA TYR A 461 14.16 -17.10 -4.03
C TYR A 461 13.57 -15.90 -3.31
N THR A 462 14.40 -15.11 -2.62
CA THR A 462 13.96 -13.96 -1.85
C THR A 462 13.69 -12.75 -2.73
N VAL A 463 12.84 -11.85 -2.22
CA VAL A 463 12.64 -10.50 -2.71
C VAL A 463 12.94 -9.50 -1.59
N GLU A 464 13.24 -8.26 -1.96
CA GLU A 464 13.70 -7.24 -1.03
C GLU A 464 12.62 -6.87 -0.01
N THR A 465 11.37 -6.74 -0.47
CA THR A 465 10.22 -6.36 0.34
C THR A 465 8.94 -7.04 -0.13
N GLY A 466 7.88 -6.92 0.64
CA GLY A 466 6.53 -7.37 0.32
C GLY A 466 5.48 -6.38 0.83
N THR A 467 4.22 -6.79 0.81
CA THR A 467 3.09 -6.08 1.40
C THR A 467 2.54 -6.87 2.58
N ILE A 468 1.58 -6.30 3.30
CA ILE A 468 0.91 -7.01 4.40
C ILE A 468 0.17 -8.28 3.92
N ASP A 469 -0.24 -8.34 2.65
CA ASP A 469 -0.86 -9.54 2.06
C ASP A 469 0.07 -10.77 2.03
N ALA A 470 1.37 -10.59 2.24
CA ALA A 470 2.33 -11.69 2.38
C ALA A 470 2.18 -12.46 3.71
N PHE A 471 1.49 -11.90 4.71
CA PHE A 471 1.28 -12.44 6.04
C PHE A 471 -0.09 -13.12 6.18
N VAL A 472 -0.21 -14.03 7.15
CA VAL A 472 -1.48 -14.77 7.39
C VAL A 472 -2.56 -13.86 7.97
N SER A 473 -2.20 -12.92 8.84
CA SER A 473 -3.14 -12.13 9.65
C SER A 473 -3.72 -10.91 8.93
N GLY A 474 -3.19 -10.52 7.75
CA GLY A 474 -3.65 -9.33 7.05
C GLY A 474 -3.35 -8.02 7.80
N HIS A 475 -4.06 -6.96 7.42
CA HIS A 475 -3.91 -5.61 7.97
C HIS A 475 -4.35 -5.52 9.45
N VAL A 476 -3.53 -4.88 10.27
CA VAL A 476 -3.83 -4.53 11.67
C VAL A 476 -4.01 -3.02 11.80
N ASP A 477 -2.94 -2.27 11.57
CA ASP A 477 -2.90 -0.82 11.39
C ASP A 477 -1.62 -0.45 10.60
N ASP A 478 -1.62 0.70 9.94
CA ASP A 478 -0.55 1.09 9.01
C ASP A 478 0.83 1.18 9.68
N ALA A 479 0.91 1.61 10.94
CA ALA A 479 2.18 1.74 11.65
C ALA A 479 2.76 0.36 12.00
N MET A 480 1.89 -0.58 12.43
CA MET A 480 2.28 -1.95 12.76
C MET A 480 2.64 -2.72 11.49
N ASP A 481 1.88 -2.56 10.41
CA ASP A 481 2.14 -3.18 9.12
C ASP A 481 3.49 -2.72 8.55
N ALA A 482 3.76 -1.42 8.56
CA ALA A 482 5.04 -0.85 8.11
C ALA A 482 6.22 -1.36 8.95
N ALA A 483 6.06 -1.44 10.27
CA ALA A 483 7.07 -1.96 11.19
C ALA A 483 7.37 -3.44 10.91
N LEU A 484 6.33 -4.26 10.70
CA LEU A 484 6.44 -5.69 10.42
C LEU A 484 7.10 -5.95 9.05
N ILE A 485 6.67 -5.24 8.00
CA ILE A 485 7.27 -5.31 6.67
C ILE A 485 8.75 -4.89 6.74
N GLY A 486 9.05 -3.78 7.42
CA GLY A 486 10.41 -3.28 7.61
C GLY A 486 11.32 -4.24 8.37
N TYR A 487 10.78 -4.91 9.38
CA TYR A 487 11.51 -5.93 10.15
C TYR A 487 11.92 -7.11 9.27
N VAL A 488 10.98 -7.72 8.52
CA VAL A 488 11.24 -8.84 7.62
C VAL A 488 12.20 -8.45 6.49
N SER A 489 12.01 -7.25 5.89
CA SER A 489 12.87 -6.74 4.82
C SER A 489 14.33 -6.57 5.26
N THR A 490 14.54 -6.17 6.52
CA THR A 490 15.87 -5.87 7.08
C THR A 490 16.41 -6.96 8.00
N PHE A 491 15.74 -8.12 8.11
CA PHE A 491 16.13 -9.18 9.07
C PHE A 491 17.58 -9.63 8.87
N VAL A 492 17.96 -10.02 7.65
CA VAL A 492 19.31 -10.53 7.41
C VAL A 492 20.40 -9.50 7.74
N PRO A 493 20.38 -8.24 7.24
CA PRO A 493 21.44 -7.29 7.58
C PRO A 493 21.47 -6.87 9.04
N LYS A 494 20.36 -6.96 9.78
CA LYS A 494 20.28 -6.43 11.15
C LYS A 494 20.30 -7.48 12.25
N TYR A 495 19.87 -8.73 11.95
CA TYR A 495 19.61 -9.75 12.96
C TYR A 495 20.27 -11.10 12.65
N SER A 496 21.31 -11.13 11.80
CA SER A 496 22.08 -12.35 11.50
C SER A 496 23.57 -12.18 11.77
N GLY A 497 24.30 -13.29 11.75
CA GLY A 497 25.74 -13.30 11.99
C GLY A 497 26.09 -12.76 13.38
N GLU A 498 26.92 -11.72 13.47
CA GLU A 498 27.34 -11.10 14.73
C GLU A 498 26.20 -10.46 15.52
N HIS A 499 25.10 -10.10 14.82
CA HIS A 499 23.90 -9.52 15.43
C HIS A 499 22.82 -10.56 15.76
N PHE A 500 23.13 -11.85 15.56
CA PHE A 500 22.16 -12.92 15.82
C PHE A 500 21.92 -13.09 17.31
N ASN A 501 20.67 -12.84 17.72
CA ASN A 501 20.19 -13.03 19.09
C ASN A 501 19.14 -14.16 19.10
N PRO A 502 19.55 -15.43 19.08
CA PRO A 502 18.60 -16.55 19.05
C PRO A 502 17.76 -16.57 20.32
N HIS A 503 16.46 -16.50 20.18
CA HIS A 503 15.52 -16.48 21.31
C HIS A 503 14.20 -17.19 20.95
N VAL A 504 13.50 -17.60 21.99
CA VAL A 504 12.13 -18.09 21.91
C VAL A 504 11.20 -17.03 22.48
N SER A 505 10.35 -16.46 21.65
CA SER A 505 9.34 -15.50 22.09
C SER A 505 8.30 -16.17 22.99
N THR A 506 7.91 -15.51 24.07
CA THR A 506 7.08 -16.10 25.12
C THR A 506 5.81 -15.31 25.45
N GLY A 507 5.59 -14.14 24.85
CA GLY A 507 4.39 -13.34 25.07
C GLY A 507 4.66 -11.84 25.06
N VAL A 508 3.62 -11.06 25.37
CA VAL A 508 3.66 -9.58 25.41
C VAL A 508 3.29 -9.10 26.82
N ALA A 509 3.95 -8.04 27.28
CA ALA A 509 3.58 -7.35 28.52
C ALA A 509 3.99 -5.86 28.46
N PRO A 510 3.48 -5.01 29.40
CA PRO A 510 3.94 -3.63 29.55
C PRO A 510 5.43 -3.56 29.90
N LYS A 511 6.14 -2.56 29.38
CA LYS A 511 7.58 -2.35 29.63
C LYS A 511 7.96 -2.38 31.11
N GLU A 512 7.17 -1.73 31.96
CA GLU A 512 7.44 -1.72 33.40
C GLU A 512 7.48 -3.13 34.02
N TYR A 513 6.62 -4.04 33.54
CA TYR A 513 6.64 -5.44 33.97
C TYR A 513 7.85 -6.17 33.42
N LEU A 514 8.19 -5.92 32.13
CA LEU A 514 9.32 -6.56 31.45
C LEU A 514 10.66 -6.12 32.04
N ASP A 515 10.81 -4.85 32.42
CA ASP A 515 12.02 -4.35 33.10
C ASP A 515 12.23 -5.06 34.45
N LYS A 516 11.15 -5.30 35.21
CA LYS A 516 11.22 -6.11 36.45
C LYS A 516 11.61 -7.55 36.14
N MET A 517 11.05 -8.15 35.10
CA MET A 517 11.39 -9.51 34.65
C MET A 517 12.87 -9.64 34.28
N LEU A 518 13.47 -8.63 33.59
CA LEU A 518 14.88 -8.65 33.24
C LEU A 518 15.81 -8.58 34.46
N ALA A 519 15.33 -8.01 35.56
CA ALA A 519 16.10 -7.93 36.82
C ALA A 519 16.00 -9.21 37.67
N GLU A 520 15.14 -10.16 37.33
CA GLU A 520 15.02 -11.44 38.04
C GLU A 520 16.25 -12.33 37.78
N PRO A 521 16.69 -13.14 38.74
CA PRO A 521 17.69 -14.18 38.52
C PRO A 521 17.18 -15.18 37.46
N PHE A 522 18.03 -15.47 36.48
CA PHE A 522 17.75 -16.50 35.49
C PHE A 522 18.58 -17.75 35.76
N GLU A 523 17.95 -18.88 35.92
CA GLU A 523 18.63 -20.17 36.05
C GLU A 523 18.91 -20.74 34.65
N PRO A 524 20.16 -20.79 34.18
CA PRO A 524 20.49 -21.34 32.88
C PRO A 524 20.10 -22.82 32.76
N PHE A 525 19.59 -23.19 31.60
CA PHE A 525 19.25 -24.59 31.30
C PHE A 525 19.64 -24.97 29.88
N THR A 526 19.89 -26.27 29.65
CA THR A 526 20.24 -26.81 28.34
C THR A 526 19.01 -27.43 27.69
N PHE A 527 18.84 -27.17 26.39
CA PHE A 527 17.80 -27.75 25.57
C PHE A 527 18.33 -28.09 24.15
N ALA A 528 17.52 -28.73 23.32
CA ALA A 528 17.86 -29.04 21.94
C ALA A 528 16.71 -28.67 21.00
N PRO A 529 16.96 -28.38 19.71
CA PRO A 529 15.90 -28.37 18.73
C PRO A 529 15.26 -29.74 18.56
N ALA A 530 13.93 -29.81 18.54
CA ALA A 530 13.17 -31.01 18.22
C ALA A 530 13.07 -31.24 16.70
N GLY A 531 13.18 -30.17 15.91
CA GLY A 531 13.12 -30.22 14.46
C GLY A 531 13.36 -28.80 13.88
N ALA A 532 13.12 -28.71 12.58
CA ALA A 532 13.15 -27.46 11.85
C ALA A 532 11.91 -27.32 10.95
N ALA A 533 11.46 -26.12 10.69
CA ALA A 533 10.27 -25.89 9.87
C ALA A 533 10.32 -24.56 9.11
N VAL A 534 9.41 -24.39 8.15
CA VAL A 534 9.09 -23.13 7.51
C VAL A 534 7.64 -22.77 7.83
N TYR A 535 7.45 -21.57 8.32
CA TYR A 535 6.12 -21.01 8.59
C TYR A 535 5.87 -19.78 7.73
N GLN A 536 4.61 -19.52 7.38
CA GLN A 536 4.17 -18.19 6.96
C GLN A 536 3.97 -17.36 8.22
N LEU A 537 4.48 -16.13 8.17
CA LEU A 537 4.41 -15.20 9.28
C LEU A 537 3.00 -14.67 9.50
N GLY A 538 2.64 -14.45 10.75
CA GLY A 538 1.43 -13.79 11.22
C GLY A 538 1.71 -12.41 11.83
N ALA A 539 0.73 -11.88 12.57
CA ALA A 539 0.89 -10.65 13.35
C ALA A 539 2.09 -10.76 14.30
N TYR A 540 2.75 -9.64 14.57
CA TYR A 540 3.96 -9.55 15.40
C TYR A 540 5.15 -10.40 14.89
N GLY A 541 5.13 -10.86 13.63
CA GLY A 541 6.20 -11.72 13.10
C GLY A 541 6.20 -13.13 13.68
N THR A 542 5.05 -13.61 14.16
CA THR A 542 4.90 -14.95 14.76
C THR A 542 4.82 -16.04 13.71
N ALA A 543 5.19 -17.28 14.07
CA ALA A 543 5.02 -18.48 13.23
C ALA A 543 3.53 -18.89 13.25
N ALA A 544 2.76 -18.45 12.24
CA ALA A 544 1.30 -18.57 12.25
C ALA A 544 0.78 -19.77 11.44
N LYS A 545 1.37 -20.08 10.29
CA LYS A 545 0.92 -21.17 9.41
C LYS A 545 2.11 -22.00 8.97
N GLN A 546 2.14 -23.27 9.35
CA GLN A 546 3.19 -24.21 8.92
C GLN A 546 3.08 -24.46 7.40
N LEU A 547 4.19 -24.36 6.71
CA LEU A 547 4.31 -24.57 5.27
C LEU A 547 5.10 -25.84 4.94
N ALA A 548 6.16 -26.12 5.70
CA ALA A 548 6.97 -27.33 5.58
C ALA A 548 7.67 -27.64 6.92
N ASP A 549 8.06 -28.91 7.16
CA ASP A 549 8.83 -29.31 8.33
C ASP A 549 9.84 -30.41 8.01
N TRP A 550 10.81 -30.56 8.91
CA TRP A 550 11.86 -31.60 8.89
C TRP A 550 12.08 -32.14 10.33
N ASN A 551 11.17 -32.99 10.76
CA ASN A 551 11.12 -33.58 12.10
C ASN A 551 11.74 -34.99 12.16
#